data_59cda245984d820fa2712bb00929f8a5
#
_entry.id   59cda245984d820fa2712bb00929f8a5
#
_cell.length_a   1.000
_cell.length_b   1.000
_cell.length_c   1.000
_cell.angle_alpha   90.00
_cell.angle_beta   90.00
_cell.angle_gamma   90.00
#
_symmetry.space_group_name_H-M   'P 1'
#
loop_
_entity.id
_entity.type
_entity.pdbx_description
1 polymer ?
#
loop_
_entity_poly.entity_id
_entity_poly.type
_entity_poly.pdbx_seq_one_letter_code
_entity_poly.pdbx_strand_id
1 'polypeptide(L)'
;MLKRGSIVLSIWSGINFLISSLILTIVVFHIGNSPLLEMVFEKSEIASLDAMVITSLNTLTILYNSYAVALSVLVWFVIRLCLSKGQKWAFWVLLITIGFVEIFAFIASAPLGNARWQVNIILSALYIVGIGLSGYSIFKGDKK
;
A
#
# COMPACT_ATOMS: atom_id res chain seq x y z
N MET A 1 -21.85 -11.12 0.01
CA MET A 1 -20.94 -10.19 0.71
C MET A 1 -19.48 -10.53 0.43
N LEU A 2 -19.05 -11.78 0.49
CA LEU A 2 -17.66 -12.19 0.21
C LEU A 2 -17.12 -11.67 -1.13
N LYS A 3 -17.90 -11.84 -2.22
CA LYS A 3 -17.53 -11.30 -3.54
C LYS A 3 -17.30 -9.78 -3.52
N ARG A 4 -18.12 -9.02 -2.79
CA ARG A 4 -17.95 -7.56 -2.67
C ARG A 4 -16.70 -7.20 -1.88
N GLY A 5 -16.43 -7.88 -0.76
CA GLY A 5 -15.20 -7.68 0.01
C GLY A 5 -13.93 -7.98 -0.80
N SER A 6 -13.93 -9.11 -1.53
CA SER A 6 -12.81 -9.46 -2.42
C SER A 6 -12.59 -8.45 -3.55
N ILE A 7 -13.67 -7.86 -4.10
CA ILE A 7 -13.56 -6.79 -5.11
C ILE A 7 -12.93 -5.54 -4.50
N VAL A 8 -13.38 -5.09 -3.33
CA VAL A 8 -12.84 -3.90 -2.66
C VAL A 8 -11.35 -4.08 -2.35
N LEU A 9 -10.96 -5.25 -1.82
CA LEU A 9 -9.55 -5.56 -1.57
C LEU A 9 -8.72 -5.65 -2.87
N SER A 10 -9.30 -6.15 -3.96
CA SER A 10 -8.62 -6.16 -5.27
C SER A 10 -8.41 -4.74 -5.81
N ILE A 11 -9.36 -3.83 -5.59
CA ILE A 11 -9.21 -2.41 -5.94
C ILE A 11 -8.10 -1.78 -5.10
N TRP A 12 -8.09 -2.01 -3.78
CA TRP A 12 -7.03 -1.56 -2.89
C TRP A 12 -5.65 -2.01 -3.38
N SER A 13 -5.51 -3.31 -3.69
CA SER A 13 -4.25 -3.88 -4.20
C SER A 13 -3.85 -3.29 -5.56
N GLY A 14 -4.81 -3.08 -6.46
CA GLY A 14 -4.57 -2.47 -7.78
C GLY A 14 -4.09 -1.02 -7.67
N ILE A 15 -4.69 -0.23 -6.79
CA ILE A 15 -4.27 1.17 -6.54
C ILE A 15 -2.84 1.21 -5.99
N ASN A 16 -2.52 0.37 -4.99
CA ASN A 16 -1.16 0.30 -4.44
C ASN A 16 -0.13 -0.12 -5.51
N PHE A 17 -0.47 -1.10 -6.34
CA PHE A 17 0.37 -1.52 -7.46
C PHE A 17 0.64 -0.36 -8.42
N LEU A 18 -0.39 0.36 -8.84
CA LEU A 18 -0.27 1.46 -9.81
C LEU A 18 0.56 2.62 -9.24
N ILE A 19 0.27 3.04 -8.01
CA ILE A 19 1.01 4.13 -7.36
C ILE A 19 2.49 3.76 -7.22
N SER A 20 2.79 2.58 -6.69
CA SER A 20 4.17 2.15 -6.47
C SER A 20 4.93 1.94 -7.79
N SER A 21 4.27 1.42 -8.82
CA SER A 21 4.88 1.28 -10.16
C SER A 21 5.17 2.63 -10.80
N LEU A 22 4.26 3.61 -10.64
CA LEU A 22 4.46 4.96 -11.13
C LEU A 22 5.66 5.64 -10.44
N ILE A 23 5.75 5.52 -9.12
CA ILE A 23 6.87 6.06 -8.34
C ILE A 23 8.19 5.42 -8.78
N LEU A 24 8.23 4.10 -8.94
CA LEU A 24 9.41 3.40 -9.46
C LEU A 24 9.84 3.93 -10.83
N THR A 25 8.87 4.10 -11.73
CA THR A 25 9.16 4.63 -13.07
C THR A 25 9.79 6.01 -12.98
N ILE A 26 9.24 6.92 -12.18
CA ILE A 26 9.77 8.28 -12.01
C ILE A 26 11.22 8.25 -11.51
N VAL A 27 11.51 7.45 -10.49
CA VAL A 27 12.83 7.43 -9.85
C VAL A 27 13.87 6.68 -10.68
N VAL A 28 13.52 5.53 -11.24
CA VAL A 28 14.45 4.69 -12.03
C VAL A 28 14.84 5.37 -13.34
N PHE A 29 13.91 6.03 -14.00
CA PHE A 29 14.18 6.72 -15.28
C PHE A 29 14.59 8.18 -15.08
N HIS A 30 14.79 8.65 -13.86
CA HIS A 30 15.19 10.03 -13.53
C HIS A 30 14.28 11.10 -14.17
N ILE A 31 12.98 10.81 -14.29
CA ILE A 31 11.99 11.73 -14.88
C ILE A 31 11.73 12.93 -13.95
N GLY A 32 11.99 12.76 -12.64
CA GLY A 32 11.79 13.78 -11.61
C GLY A 32 12.44 13.39 -10.30
N ASN A 33 12.27 14.24 -9.29
CA ASN A 33 12.70 13.95 -7.93
C ASN A 33 11.90 12.79 -7.35
N SER A 34 12.55 12.03 -6.46
CA SER A 34 11.79 11.01 -5.73
C SER A 34 10.72 11.69 -4.87
N PRO A 35 9.52 11.12 -4.81
CA PRO A 35 8.48 11.65 -3.93
C PRO A 35 8.89 11.74 -2.47
N LEU A 36 9.86 10.94 -2.02
CA LEU A 36 10.41 11.01 -0.67
C LEU A 36 11.26 12.28 -0.46
N LEU A 37 12.04 12.68 -1.46
CA LEU A 37 12.77 13.96 -1.44
C LEU A 37 11.81 15.14 -1.32
N GLU A 38 10.78 15.17 -2.17
CA GLU A 38 9.77 16.25 -2.18
C GLU A 38 8.88 16.27 -0.92
N MET A 39 8.90 15.20 -0.11
CA MET A 39 8.20 15.16 1.17
C MET A 39 9.01 15.75 2.31
N VAL A 40 10.29 15.55 2.27
CA VAL A 40 11.20 15.88 3.39
C VAL A 40 11.79 17.29 3.20
N PHE A 41 12.01 17.70 1.96
CA PHE A 41 12.69 18.95 1.62
C PHE A 41 11.86 19.84 0.72
N GLU A 42 11.99 21.15 0.89
CA GLU A 42 11.47 22.12 -0.06
C GLU A 42 12.26 22.07 -1.39
N LYS A 43 11.61 22.45 -2.50
CA LYS A 43 12.26 22.41 -3.83
C LYS A 43 13.55 23.20 -3.90
N SER A 44 13.63 24.32 -3.17
CA SER A 44 14.82 25.16 -3.05
C SER A 44 15.98 24.47 -2.32
N GLU A 45 15.66 23.62 -1.35
CA GLU A 45 16.64 22.89 -0.53
C GLU A 45 17.20 21.68 -1.29
N ILE A 46 16.37 21.01 -2.09
CA ILE A 46 16.79 19.81 -2.86
C ILE A 46 18.00 20.12 -3.74
N ALA A 47 18.06 21.31 -4.33
CA ALA A 47 19.18 21.71 -5.20
C ALA A 47 20.52 21.89 -4.44
N SER A 48 20.46 22.08 -3.12
CA SER A 48 21.62 22.24 -2.24
C SER A 48 22.01 20.99 -1.47
N LEU A 49 21.24 19.87 -1.61
CA LEU A 49 21.54 18.63 -0.91
C LEU A 49 22.78 17.94 -1.44
N ASP A 50 23.51 17.31 -0.52
CA ASP A 50 24.61 16.41 -0.86
C ASP A 50 24.12 15.26 -1.77
N ALA A 51 24.89 14.95 -2.80
CA ALA A 51 24.60 13.88 -3.74
C ALA A 51 24.39 12.53 -3.04
N MET A 52 25.08 12.28 -1.92
CA MET A 52 24.92 11.06 -1.14
C MET A 52 23.54 10.97 -0.49
N VAL A 53 22.99 12.11 0.00
CA VAL A 53 21.63 12.18 0.59
C VAL A 53 20.60 11.88 -0.49
N ILE A 54 20.72 12.53 -1.66
CA ILE A 54 19.81 12.30 -2.79
C ILE A 54 19.83 10.83 -3.22
N THR A 55 21.01 10.26 -3.39
CA THR A 55 21.19 8.85 -3.79
C THR A 55 20.59 7.91 -2.76
N SER A 56 20.82 8.16 -1.48
CA SER A 56 20.28 7.32 -0.39
C SER A 56 18.76 7.33 -0.36
N LEU A 57 18.13 8.50 -0.46
CA LEU A 57 16.68 8.64 -0.47
C LEU A 57 16.04 8.03 -1.74
N ASN A 58 16.68 8.17 -2.88
CA ASN A 58 16.25 7.52 -4.12
C ASN A 58 16.33 6.00 -3.99
N THR A 59 17.41 5.47 -3.45
CA THR A 59 17.60 4.03 -3.21
C THR A 59 16.53 3.47 -2.26
N LEU A 60 16.26 4.17 -1.15
CA LEU A 60 15.19 3.79 -0.23
C LEU A 60 13.81 3.83 -0.92
N THR A 61 13.55 4.83 -1.76
CA THR A 61 12.31 4.94 -2.52
C THR A 61 12.16 3.77 -3.49
N ILE A 62 13.21 3.39 -4.20
CA ILE A 62 13.21 2.24 -5.12
C ILE A 62 12.95 0.96 -4.33
N LEU A 63 13.68 0.74 -3.24
CA LEU A 63 13.55 -0.46 -2.41
C LEU A 63 12.12 -0.61 -1.87
N TYR A 64 11.60 0.44 -1.24
CA TYR A 64 10.25 0.45 -0.66
C TYR A 64 9.18 0.16 -1.72
N ASN A 65 9.22 0.85 -2.86
CA ASN A 65 8.21 0.69 -3.90
C ASN A 65 8.33 -0.65 -4.64
N SER A 66 9.53 -1.22 -4.76
CA SER A 66 9.71 -2.57 -5.30
C SER A 66 9.02 -3.62 -4.42
N TYR A 67 9.18 -3.53 -3.09
CA TYR A 67 8.45 -4.40 -2.17
C TYR A 67 6.94 -4.16 -2.21
N ALA A 68 6.50 -2.91 -2.33
CA ALA A 68 5.08 -2.58 -2.42
C ALA A 68 4.43 -3.16 -3.70
N VAL A 69 5.12 -3.11 -4.83
CA VAL A 69 4.67 -3.75 -6.09
C VAL A 69 4.57 -5.27 -5.92
N ALA A 70 5.62 -5.91 -5.42
CA ALA A 70 5.64 -7.36 -5.22
C ALA A 70 4.54 -7.81 -4.24
N LEU A 71 4.38 -7.10 -3.12
CA LEU A 71 3.33 -7.36 -2.13
C LEU A 71 1.93 -7.20 -2.73
N SER A 72 1.71 -6.15 -3.53
CA SER A 72 0.41 -5.91 -4.17
C SER A 72 0.03 -7.05 -5.11
N VAL A 73 0.97 -7.56 -5.89
CA VAL A 73 0.75 -8.72 -6.77
C VAL A 73 0.42 -9.97 -5.94
N LEU A 74 1.20 -10.24 -4.89
CA LEU A 74 0.97 -11.39 -4.01
C LEU A 74 -0.42 -11.32 -3.35
N VAL A 75 -0.77 -10.17 -2.79
CA VAL A 75 -2.07 -9.92 -2.16
C VAL A 75 -3.21 -10.13 -3.16
N TRP A 76 -3.07 -9.63 -4.39
CA TRP A 76 -4.05 -9.84 -5.44
C TRP A 76 -4.28 -11.33 -5.73
N PHE A 77 -3.22 -12.13 -5.81
CA PHE A 77 -3.33 -13.58 -5.98
C PHE A 77 -4.03 -14.25 -4.79
N VAL A 78 -3.65 -13.89 -3.56
CA VAL A 78 -4.29 -14.44 -2.34
C VAL A 78 -5.78 -14.11 -2.31
N ILE A 79 -6.18 -12.89 -2.70
CA ILE A 79 -7.58 -12.50 -2.78
C ILE A 79 -8.31 -13.34 -3.83
N ARG A 80 -7.75 -13.47 -5.02
CA ARG A 80 -8.40 -14.15 -6.15
C ARG A 80 -8.47 -15.66 -5.98
N LEU A 81 -7.40 -16.28 -5.51
CA LEU A 81 -7.30 -17.73 -5.47
C LEU A 81 -7.85 -18.34 -4.17
N CYS A 82 -7.82 -17.58 -3.07
CA CYS A 82 -8.08 -18.10 -1.75
C CYS A 82 -9.24 -17.39 -1.03
N LEU A 83 -9.13 -16.06 -0.84
CA LEU A 83 -10.15 -15.31 -0.11
C LEU A 83 -11.51 -15.35 -0.81
N SER A 84 -11.55 -15.17 -2.13
CA SER A 84 -12.79 -15.22 -2.92
C SER A 84 -13.52 -16.57 -2.83
N LYS A 85 -12.80 -17.63 -2.48
CA LYS A 85 -13.33 -18.98 -2.22
C LYS A 85 -13.69 -19.22 -0.76
N GLY A 86 -13.60 -18.21 0.10
CA GLY A 86 -13.97 -18.30 1.52
C GLY A 86 -12.94 -18.98 2.41
N GLN A 87 -11.69 -19.10 1.96
CA GLN A 87 -10.65 -19.74 2.77
C GLN A 87 -10.28 -18.85 3.97
N LYS A 88 -10.53 -19.35 5.18
CA LYS A 88 -10.34 -18.61 6.44
C LYS A 88 -8.88 -18.17 6.67
N TRP A 89 -7.92 -19.02 6.30
CA TRP A 89 -6.50 -18.68 6.45
C TRP A 89 -6.12 -17.45 5.62
N ALA A 90 -6.66 -17.32 4.40
CA ALA A 90 -6.40 -16.16 3.55
C ALA A 90 -6.91 -14.85 4.19
N PHE A 91 -8.05 -14.91 4.87
CA PHE A 91 -8.56 -13.78 5.63
C PHE A 91 -7.57 -13.37 6.74
N TRP A 92 -7.10 -14.31 7.56
CA TRP A 92 -6.18 -14.01 8.64
C TRP A 92 -4.82 -13.52 8.16
N VAL A 93 -4.29 -14.11 7.09
CA VAL A 93 -3.05 -13.65 6.48
C VAL A 93 -3.19 -12.20 6.00
N LEU A 94 -4.25 -11.87 5.27
CA LEU A 94 -4.46 -10.50 4.80
C LEU A 94 -4.71 -9.52 5.96
N LEU A 95 -5.48 -9.93 6.97
CA LEU A 95 -5.75 -9.10 8.14
C LEU A 95 -4.46 -8.74 8.88
N ILE A 96 -3.60 -9.71 9.13
CA ILE A 96 -2.38 -9.51 9.90
C ILE A 96 -1.33 -8.78 9.07
N THR A 97 -1.02 -9.26 7.85
CA THR A 97 0.08 -8.71 7.06
C THR A 97 -0.21 -7.30 6.56
N ILE A 98 -1.38 -7.09 5.96
CA ILE A 98 -1.75 -5.78 5.45
C ILE A 98 -2.10 -4.83 6.60
N GLY A 99 -2.81 -5.31 7.62
CA GLY A 99 -3.10 -4.49 8.81
C GLY A 99 -1.84 -3.96 9.48
N PHE A 100 -0.80 -4.78 9.57
CA PHE A 100 0.51 -4.37 10.07
C PHE A 100 1.11 -3.26 9.19
N VAL A 101 1.15 -3.46 7.87
CA VAL A 101 1.67 -2.47 6.92
C VAL A 101 0.91 -1.15 7.01
N GLU A 102 -0.43 -1.19 7.06
CA GLU A 102 -1.27 0.02 7.16
C GLU A 102 -1.01 0.79 8.46
N ILE A 103 -0.89 0.11 9.59
CA ILE A 103 -0.59 0.75 10.89
C ILE A 103 0.76 1.49 10.82
N PHE A 104 1.80 0.83 10.32
CA PHE A 104 3.12 1.44 10.22
C PHE A 104 3.19 2.54 9.16
N ALA A 105 2.45 2.42 8.04
CA ALA A 105 2.32 3.49 7.07
C ALA A 105 1.70 4.74 7.69
N PHE A 106 0.69 4.58 8.55
CA PHE A 106 0.10 5.69 9.32
C PHE A 106 1.11 6.33 10.29
N ILE A 107 1.79 5.52 11.11
CA ILE A 107 2.78 6.01 12.07
C ILE A 107 3.91 6.77 11.35
N ALA A 108 4.38 6.25 10.21
CA ALA A 108 5.45 6.87 9.44
C ALA A 108 5.01 8.16 8.74
N SER A 109 3.75 8.27 8.31
CA SER A 109 3.25 9.44 7.59
C SER A 109 2.76 10.56 8.51
N ALA A 110 2.38 10.27 9.75
CA ALA A 110 1.84 11.24 10.69
C ALA A 110 2.75 12.45 10.96
N PRO A 111 4.09 12.28 11.15
CA PRO A 111 4.99 13.41 11.39
C PRO A 111 5.18 14.32 10.16
N LEU A 112 4.92 13.81 8.95
CA LEU A 112 5.23 14.52 7.71
C LEU A 112 4.17 15.55 7.30
N GLY A 113 3.04 15.61 8.03
CA GLY A 113 2.04 16.69 7.95
C GLY A 113 1.39 16.99 6.60
N ASN A 114 1.67 16.21 5.58
CA ASN A 114 1.37 16.50 4.19
C ASN A 114 0.15 15.74 3.64
N ALA A 115 -0.32 16.13 2.45
CA ALA A 115 -1.46 15.55 1.72
C ALA A 115 -1.45 14.00 1.57
N ARG A 116 -0.34 13.34 1.90
CA ARG A 116 -0.21 11.88 1.81
C ARG A 116 -0.96 11.12 2.91
N TRP A 117 -1.12 11.69 4.09
CA TRP A 117 -1.95 11.03 5.11
C TRP A 117 -3.40 10.87 4.62
N GLN A 118 -3.86 11.78 3.75
CA GLN A 118 -5.18 11.67 3.11
C GLN A 118 -5.28 10.45 2.19
N VAL A 119 -4.23 10.18 1.40
CA VAL A 119 -4.17 8.99 0.55
C VAL A 119 -4.14 7.72 1.41
N ASN A 120 -3.36 7.71 2.50
CA ASN A 120 -3.31 6.61 3.43
C ASN A 120 -4.67 6.37 4.11
N ILE A 121 -5.40 7.41 4.50
CA ILE A 121 -6.77 7.26 5.03
C ILE A 121 -7.68 6.57 4.03
N ILE A 122 -7.65 6.98 2.76
CA ILE A 122 -8.51 6.39 1.73
C ILE A 122 -8.13 4.91 1.53
N LEU A 123 -6.85 4.59 1.43
CA LEU A 123 -6.38 3.21 1.27
C LEU A 123 -6.73 2.34 2.48
N SER A 124 -6.50 2.85 3.68
CA SER A 124 -6.87 2.14 4.92
C SER A 124 -8.38 1.96 5.06
N ALA A 125 -9.18 2.95 4.67
CA ALA A 125 -10.64 2.81 4.66
C ALA A 125 -11.09 1.72 3.67
N LEU A 126 -10.54 1.68 2.46
CA LEU A 126 -10.80 0.61 1.49
C LEU A 126 -10.42 -0.76 2.05
N TYR A 127 -9.25 -0.86 2.67
CA TYR A 127 -8.79 -2.09 3.31
C TYR A 127 -9.75 -2.55 4.42
N ILE A 128 -10.10 -1.67 5.37
CA ILE A 128 -11.00 -1.96 6.49
C ILE A 128 -12.38 -2.43 5.99
N VAL A 129 -12.94 -1.73 5.01
CA VAL A 129 -14.22 -2.10 4.40
C VAL A 129 -14.12 -3.47 3.72
N GLY A 130 -13.06 -3.70 2.94
CA GLY A 130 -12.85 -4.96 2.23
C GLY A 130 -12.67 -6.15 3.16
N ILE A 131 -11.86 -6.01 4.20
CA ILE A 131 -11.64 -7.03 5.23
C ILE A 131 -12.93 -7.26 6.05
N GLY A 132 -13.60 -6.21 6.46
CA GLY A 132 -14.86 -6.30 7.23
C GLY A 132 -15.94 -7.06 6.47
N LEU A 133 -16.18 -6.73 5.20
CA LEU A 133 -17.15 -7.43 4.35
C LEU A 133 -16.76 -8.90 4.12
N SER A 134 -15.47 -9.17 3.95
CA SER A 134 -14.97 -10.54 3.75
C SER A 134 -15.12 -11.37 5.02
N GLY A 135 -14.69 -10.83 6.16
CA GLY A 135 -14.78 -11.49 7.47
C GLY A 135 -16.22 -11.78 7.87
N TYR A 136 -17.11 -10.78 7.75
CA TYR A 136 -18.53 -10.99 8.01
C TYR A 136 -19.12 -12.15 7.21
N SER A 137 -18.75 -12.26 5.92
CA SER A 137 -19.26 -13.31 5.06
C SER A 137 -18.69 -14.69 5.39
N ILE A 138 -17.38 -14.75 5.71
CA ILE A 138 -16.69 -16.02 6.00
C ILE A 138 -17.17 -16.60 7.34
N PHE A 139 -17.35 -15.75 8.37
CA PHE A 139 -17.64 -16.25 9.73
C PHE A 139 -19.14 -16.32 10.02
N LYS A 140 -20.01 -15.57 9.31
CA LYS A 140 -21.46 -15.69 9.46
C LYS A 140 -22.05 -16.78 8.59
N GLY A 141 -21.40 -17.17 7.51
CA GLY A 141 -21.83 -18.29 6.63
C GLY A 141 -21.78 -19.66 7.31
N ASP A 142 -20.99 -19.83 8.36
CA ASP A 142 -20.86 -21.08 9.12
C ASP A 142 -22.03 -21.34 10.11
N LYS A 143 -23.01 -20.43 10.19
CA LYS A 143 -24.20 -20.60 11.09
C LYS A 143 -25.42 -21.20 10.39
N LYS A 144 -25.22 -21.81 9.24
CA LYS A 144 -26.22 -22.66 8.56
C LYS A 144 -25.64 -24.10 8.46
#